data_694470e1433923415e0ac8f45f8a054c
#
_entry.id   694470e1433923415e0ac8f45f8a054c
#
_cell.length_a   1.000
_cell.length_b   1.000
_cell.length_c   1.000
_cell.angle_alpha   90.00
_cell.angle_beta   90.00
_cell.angle_gamma   90.00
#
_symmetry.space_group_name_H-M   'P 1'
#
loop_
_entity.id
_entity.type
_entity.pdbx_description
1 polymer ?
#
loop_
_entity_poly.entity_id
_entity_poly.type
_entity_poly.pdbx_seq_one_letter_code
_entity_poly.pdbx_strand_id
1 'polypeptide(L)'
;MTAFFSVIEKHPLIAILRGIKPTEVVDVAEILIEKDFKIIEIPLNSPDPIRSIELLTHYFENHAIIGAGTVLDEASIRSIAEAGAKLVVMPNGNG
;
A
#
# COMPACT_ATOMS: atom_id res chain seq x y z
N MET A 1 -20.94 -0.46 -5.26
CA MET A 1 -19.65 -0.96 -4.96
C MET A 1 -19.24 -0.63 -3.55
N THR A 2 -18.65 -1.50 -2.87
CA THR A 2 -18.23 -1.17 -1.60
C THR A 2 -16.93 -1.73 -1.38
N ALA A 3 -15.97 -0.92 -1.35
CA ALA A 3 -14.65 -1.34 -0.96
C ALA A 3 -14.50 -1.02 0.50
N PHE A 4 -14.11 -2.00 1.26
CA PHE A 4 -13.93 -1.78 2.67
C PHE A 4 -12.47 -1.56 2.93
N PHE A 5 -12.05 -0.34 2.95
CA PHE A 5 -10.70 0.02 3.29
C PHE A 5 -10.71 1.32 4.07
N SER A 6 -9.66 1.56 4.81
CA SER A 6 -9.51 2.79 5.56
C SER A 6 -8.45 3.63 4.90
N VAL A 7 -8.70 4.92 4.83
CA VAL A 7 -7.71 5.87 4.35
C VAL A 7 -7.42 6.82 5.50
N ILE A 8 -6.16 6.97 5.84
CA ILE A 8 -5.75 7.83 6.93
C ILE A 8 -4.91 8.93 6.36
N GLU A 9 -5.33 10.17 6.60
CA GLU A 9 -4.60 11.32 6.09
C GLU A 9 -3.64 11.82 7.14
N LYS A 10 -2.42 12.04 6.71
CA LYS A 10 -1.39 12.60 7.57
C LYS A 10 -0.54 13.53 6.73
N HIS A 11 0.39 14.21 7.33
CA HIS A 11 1.33 15.03 6.59
C HIS A 11 2.69 14.35 6.57
N PRO A 12 3.19 13.97 5.37
CA PRO A 12 2.54 14.11 4.05
C PRO A 12 1.31 13.22 3.96
N LEU A 13 0.51 13.41 2.93
CA LEU A 13 -0.69 12.62 2.77
C LEU A 13 -0.34 11.18 2.50
N ILE A 14 -0.78 10.30 3.38
CA ILE A 14 -0.52 8.87 3.31
C ILE A 14 -1.85 8.16 3.31
N ALA A 15 -2.05 7.28 2.35
CA ALA A 15 -3.26 6.46 2.29
C ALA A 15 -2.90 5.04 2.68
N ILE A 16 -3.62 4.50 3.64
CA ILE A 16 -3.46 3.12 4.08
C ILE A 16 -4.70 2.38 3.62
N LEU A 17 -4.52 1.44 2.68
CA LEU A 17 -5.64 0.77 2.03
C LEU A 17 -5.90 -0.60 2.63
N ARG A 18 -6.36 -0.59 3.87
CA ARG A 18 -6.59 -1.82 4.61
C ARG A 18 -7.75 -2.58 4.02
N GLY A 19 -7.54 -3.84 3.68
CA GLY A 19 -8.61 -4.68 3.16
C GLY A 19 -8.87 -4.56 1.67
N ILE A 20 -8.10 -3.75 0.97
CA ILE A 20 -8.33 -3.56 -0.46
C ILE A 20 -7.91 -4.80 -1.24
N LYS A 21 -8.62 -5.08 -2.32
CA LYS A 21 -8.30 -6.20 -3.19
C LYS A 21 -7.52 -5.75 -4.40
N PRO A 22 -6.74 -6.65 -5.03
CA PRO A 22 -6.01 -6.27 -6.24
C PRO A 22 -6.92 -5.75 -7.35
N THR A 23 -8.17 -6.24 -7.41
CA THR A 23 -9.09 -5.78 -8.43
C THR A 23 -9.57 -4.35 -8.22
N GLU A 24 -9.33 -3.80 -7.03
CA GLU A 24 -9.77 -2.45 -6.69
C GLU A 24 -8.62 -1.46 -6.61
N VAL A 25 -7.41 -1.95 -6.47
CA VAL A 25 -6.31 -1.12 -6.02
C VAL A 25 -5.91 -0.05 -7.04
N VAL A 26 -5.96 -0.37 -8.33
CA VAL A 26 -5.53 0.59 -9.34
C VAL A 26 -6.51 1.77 -9.41
N ASP A 27 -7.80 1.49 -9.41
CA ASP A 27 -8.80 2.54 -9.49
C ASP A 27 -8.76 3.45 -8.27
N VAL A 28 -8.60 2.85 -7.09
CA VAL A 28 -8.56 3.63 -5.86
C VAL A 28 -7.29 4.48 -5.82
N ALA A 29 -6.16 3.91 -6.22
CA ALA A 29 -4.90 4.63 -6.21
C ALA A 29 -4.92 5.81 -7.17
N GLU A 30 -5.55 5.65 -8.32
CA GLU A 30 -5.65 6.73 -9.29
C GLU A 30 -6.36 7.94 -8.67
N ILE A 31 -7.45 7.69 -7.95
CA ILE A 31 -8.17 8.76 -7.29
C ILE A 31 -7.32 9.42 -6.21
N LEU A 32 -6.62 8.61 -5.44
CA LEU A 32 -5.79 9.14 -4.35
C LEU A 32 -4.65 10.01 -4.88
N ILE A 33 -4.03 9.58 -5.96
CA ILE A 33 -2.94 10.35 -6.54
C ILE A 33 -3.47 11.68 -7.09
N GLU A 34 -4.67 11.70 -7.65
CA GLU A 34 -5.28 12.94 -8.07
C GLU A 34 -5.53 13.89 -6.92
N LYS A 35 -5.67 13.34 -5.70
CA LYS A 35 -5.89 14.15 -4.52
C LYS A 35 -4.59 14.42 -3.77
N ASP A 36 -3.45 14.23 -4.46
CA ASP A 36 -2.14 14.55 -3.92
C ASP A 36 -1.65 13.63 -2.81
N PHE A 37 -2.16 12.43 -2.72
CA PHE A 37 -1.57 11.45 -1.82
C PHE A 37 -0.24 11.01 -2.40
N LYS A 38 0.81 11.10 -1.60
CA LYS A 38 2.17 10.80 -2.05
C LYS A 38 2.65 9.42 -1.65
N ILE A 39 2.01 8.82 -0.68
CA ILE A 39 2.40 7.51 -0.19
C ILE A 39 1.16 6.65 -0.12
N ILE A 40 1.22 5.46 -0.72
CA ILE A 40 0.12 4.51 -0.68
C ILE A 40 0.64 3.23 -0.08
N GLU A 41 0.05 2.81 1.02
CA GLU A 41 0.51 1.64 1.75
C GLU A 41 -0.53 0.53 1.70
N ILE A 42 -0.08 -0.69 1.43
CA ILE A 42 -0.94 -1.87 1.45
C ILE A 42 -0.57 -2.71 2.66
N PRO A 43 -1.46 -2.81 3.65
CA PRO A 43 -1.19 -3.70 4.79
C PRO A 43 -1.16 -5.15 4.34
N LEU A 44 -0.25 -5.93 4.88
CA LEU A 44 -0.09 -7.31 4.44
C LEU A 44 -1.22 -8.22 4.90
N ASN A 45 -2.13 -7.72 5.74
CA ASN A 45 -3.31 -8.49 6.08
C ASN A 45 -4.47 -8.19 5.14
N SER A 46 -4.23 -7.48 4.05
CA SER A 46 -5.22 -7.28 3.01
C SER A 46 -5.23 -8.49 2.07
N PRO A 47 -6.30 -8.69 1.30
CA PRO A 47 -6.33 -9.82 0.35
C PRO A 47 -5.24 -9.70 -0.71
N ASP A 48 -4.47 -10.76 -0.88
CA ASP A 48 -3.42 -10.85 -1.91
C ASP A 48 -2.60 -9.55 -1.99
N PRO A 49 -1.95 -9.17 -0.90
CA PRO A 49 -1.33 -7.85 -0.82
C PRO A 49 -0.14 -7.71 -1.75
N ILE A 50 0.60 -8.77 -1.99
CA ILE A 50 1.76 -8.71 -2.88
C ILE A 50 1.32 -8.35 -4.29
N ARG A 51 0.21 -8.93 -4.74
CA ARG A 51 -0.31 -8.61 -6.06
C ARG A 51 -0.73 -7.15 -6.15
N SER A 52 -1.37 -6.63 -5.10
CA SER A 52 -1.74 -5.23 -5.05
C SER A 52 -0.50 -4.33 -5.14
N ILE A 53 0.56 -4.66 -4.43
CA ILE A 53 1.80 -3.89 -4.47
C ILE A 53 2.41 -3.94 -5.87
N GLU A 54 2.41 -5.11 -6.50
CA GLU A 54 2.93 -5.23 -7.85
C GLU A 54 2.17 -4.34 -8.83
N LEU A 55 0.85 -4.33 -8.73
CA LEU A 55 0.03 -3.53 -9.61
C LEU A 55 0.27 -2.04 -9.39
N LEU A 56 0.34 -1.62 -8.13
CA LEU A 56 0.59 -0.22 -7.82
C LEU A 56 1.96 0.21 -8.31
N THR A 57 2.96 -0.63 -8.13
CA THR A 57 4.29 -0.32 -8.59
C THR A 57 4.31 -0.18 -10.11
N HIS A 58 3.66 -1.11 -10.78
CA HIS A 58 3.63 -1.10 -12.24
C HIS A 58 3.01 0.19 -12.79
N TYR A 59 1.90 0.62 -12.21
CA TYR A 59 1.16 1.74 -12.77
C TYR A 59 1.57 3.09 -12.19
N PHE A 60 2.04 3.14 -10.94
CA PHE A 60 2.18 4.43 -10.26
C PHE A 60 3.53 4.67 -9.60
N GLU A 61 4.56 3.89 -9.90
CA GLU A 61 5.82 4.05 -9.17
C GLU A 61 6.45 5.43 -9.36
N ASN A 62 6.11 6.12 -10.43
CA ASN A 62 6.63 7.46 -10.66
C ASN A 62 5.72 8.56 -10.14
N HIS A 63 4.63 8.19 -9.48
CA HIS A 63 3.64 9.15 -9.01
C HIS A 63 3.46 9.10 -7.51
N ALA A 64 3.81 7.99 -6.89
CA ALA A 64 3.65 7.84 -5.44
C ALA A 64 4.64 6.80 -4.95
N ILE A 65 4.93 6.85 -3.66
CA ILE A 65 5.74 5.83 -3.02
C ILE A 65 4.81 4.71 -2.61
N ILE A 66 5.08 3.50 -3.09
CA ILE A 66 4.25 2.34 -2.78
C ILE A 66 4.91 1.60 -1.63
N GLY A 67 4.15 1.31 -0.60
CA GLY A 67 4.69 0.66 0.58
C GLY A 67 3.82 -0.46 1.09
N ALA A 68 4.36 -1.20 2.03
CA ALA A 68 3.66 -2.29 2.69
C ALA A 68 3.63 -2.05 4.19
N GLY A 69 2.54 -2.45 4.82
CA GLY A 69 2.41 -2.30 6.26
C GLY A 69 2.19 -3.62 6.95
N THR A 70 2.34 -3.62 8.26
CA THR A 70 2.15 -4.80 9.10
C THR A 70 3.10 -5.93 8.71
N VAL A 71 4.34 -5.56 8.44
CA VAL A 71 5.35 -6.53 8.03
C VAL A 71 6.01 -7.09 9.29
N LEU A 72 6.02 -8.41 9.43
CA LEU A 72 6.50 -9.04 10.65
C LEU A 72 7.72 -9.92 10.49
N ASP A 73 8.10 -10.32 9.29
CA ASP A 73 9.21 -11.24 9.13
C ASP A 73 10.01 -10.94 7.86
N GLU A 74 11.19 -11.56 7.79
CA GLU A 74 12.10 -11.31 6.69
C GLU A 74 11.58 -11.80 5.36
N ALA A 75 10.86 -12.91 5.38
CA ALA A 75 10.32 -13.44 4.13
C ALA A 75 9.33 -12.47 3.52
N SER A 76 8.50 -11.86 4.34
CA SER A 76 7.56 -10.86 3.85
C SER A 76 8.29 -9.64 3.32
N ILE A 77 9.33 -9.18 4.02
CA ILE A 77 10.09 -8.03 3.57
C ILE A 77 10.70 -8.31 2.20
N ARG A 78 11.23 -9.51 2.02
CA ARG A 78 11.84 -9.86 0.74
C ARG A 78 10.81 -9.89 -0.38
N SER A 79 9.63 -10.47 -0.09
CA SER A 79 8.57 -10.56 -1.09
C SER A 79 8.08 -9.20 -1.51
N ILE A 80 7.88 -8.28 -0.56
CA ILE A 80 7.38 -6.97 -0.91
C ILE A 80 8.42 -6.13 -1.62
N ALA A 81 9.70 -6.33 -1.31
CA ALA A 81 10.75 -5.64 -2.02
C ALA A 81 10.80 -6.09 -3.48
N GLU A 82 10.63 -7.39 -3.71
CA GLU A 82 10.61 -7.93 -5.06
C GLU A 82 9.40 -7.42 -5.84
N ALA A 83 8.29 -7.16 -5.14
CA ALA A 83 7.10 -6.63 -5.78
C ALA A 83 7.23 -5.13 -6.10
N GLY A 84 8.26 -4.48 -5.58
CA GLY A 84 8.51 -3.08 -5.89
C GLY A 84 8.22 -2.10 -4.79
N ALA A 85 7.92 -2.56 -3.60
CA ALA A 85 7.63 -1.65 -2.49
C ALA A 85 8.89 -0.88 -2.11
N LYS A 86 8.74 0.39 -1.84
CA LYS A 86 9.86 1.24 -1.44
C LYS A 86 9.74 1.71 -0.01
N LEU A 87 8.68 1.33 0.67
CA LEU A 87 8.46 1.72 2.04
C LEU A 87 7.90 0.53 2.79
N VAL A 88 8.43 0.25 3.95
CA VAL A 88 7.96 -0.83 4.79
C VAL A 88 7.58 -0.24 6.12
N VAL A 89 6.32 -0.43 6.53
CA VAL A 89 5.85 0.06 7.81
C VAL A 89 5.68 -1.15 8.73
N MET A 90 6.44 -1.17 9.79
CA MET A 90 6.38 -2.27 10.72
C MET A 90 5.51 -1.90 11.90
N PRO A 91 4.85 -2.87 12.50
CA PRO A 91 4.10 -2.57 13.70
C PRO A 91 5.06 -2.05 14.75
N ASN A 92 4.62 -1.06 15.47
CA ASN A 92 5.47 -0.48 16.44
C ASN A 92 5.40 -1.27 17.69
N GLY A 93 6.24 -2.20 17.81
CA GLY A 93 6.19 -3.09 18.89
C GLY A 93 6.62 -2.55 20.17
N ASN A 94 7.27 -1.48 20.19
CA ASN A 94 7.68 -1.02 21.40
C ASN A 94 7.32 0.26 21.52
N GLY A 95 6.54 0.39 20.77
CA GLY A 95 6.30 1.67 20.82
C GLY A 95 7.55 2.25 20.57
#